data_34246c9071ce8372d4aed2124d81afa2
#
_entry.id   34246c9071ce8372d4aed2124d81afa2
#
_cell.length_a   1.000
_cell.length_b   1.000
_cell.length_c   1.000
_cell.angle_alpha   90.00
_cell.angle_beta   90.00
_cell.angle_gamma   90.00
#
_symmetry.space_group_name_H-M   'P 1'
#
loop_
_entity.id
_entity.type
_entity.pdbx_description
1 polymer ?
#
loop_
_entity_poly.entity_id
_entity_poly.type
_entity_poly.pdbx_seq_one_letter_code
_entity_poly.pdbx_strand_id
1 'polypeptide(L)'
;MSVNARRSRGRPPQTEEQRAQTRARILAAAGAIYAEHGYRGTTVARIAERAELSKPTFYAFFDGVAEAITALVTESQQQMLAHWQPVANVGDNLIEQVTAGLDVYLETAERGRDSWLVFHIEQHDPASPARLLRTAYEKRLIEIMQQALVASGRPAPTEETLGVLLAGMQAGCFRYLSTPQGGRAAVRAAMLRSALALVGTAQDWRDAAAHPELFREG
;
A
#
# COMPACT_ATOMS: atom_id res chain seq x y z
N MET A 1 34.46 22.98 52.09
CA MET A 1 33.13 22.32 51.82
C MET A 1 32.91 22.37 50.32
N SER A 2 33.19 21.25 49.66
CA SER A 2 33.13 21.16 48.20
C SER A 2 31.82 20.51 47.80
N VAL A 3 30.93 21.27 47.17
CA VAL A 3 29.60 20.79 46.70
C VAL A 3 29.82 20.12 45.34
N ASN A 4 29.76 18.82 45.34
CA ASN A 4 29.90 17.96 44.18
C ASN A 4 28.56 17.95 43.39
N ALA A 5 28.40 18.79 42.41
CA ALA A 5 27.24 18.83 41.49
C ALA A 5 27.29 17.58 40.59
N ARG A 6 26.54 16.53 40.96
CA ARG A 6 26.26 15.40 40.06
C ARG A 6 25.52 15.91 38.82
N ARG A 7 26.25 16.12 37.74
CA ARG A 7 25.64 16.25 36.40
C ARG A 7 24.97 14.95 36.06
N SER A 8 23.64 14.96 35.99
CA SER A 8 22.85 13.85 35.46
C SER A 8 23.27 13.66 34.00
N ARG A 9 23.93 12.52 33.72
CA ARG A 9 24.18 12.08 32.35
C ARG A 9 22.84 11.73 31.74
N GLY A 10 22.22 12.67 31.05
CA GLY A 10 21.10 12.38 30.14
C GLY A 10 21.59 11.38 29.08
N ARG A 11 20.68 10.49 28.67
CA ARG A 11 20.93 9.55 27.55
C ARG A 11 21.42 10.37 26.35
N PRO A 12 22.52 9.94 25.65
CA PRO A 12 22.99 10.65 24.47
C PRO A 12 21.83 10.86 23.48
N PRO A 13 21.77 11.98 22.74
CA PRO A 13 20.77 12.19 21.72
C PRO A 13 20.84 11.03 20.71
N GLN A 14 19.66 10.50 20.32
CA GLN A 14 19.59 9.46 19.31
C GLN A 14 20.18 9.97 17.99
N THR A 15 20.94 9.12 17.30
CA THR A 15 21.37 9.41 15.94
C THR A 15 20.14 9.47 15.01
N GLU A 16 20.29 10.12 13.86
CA GLU A 16 19.22 10.23 12.87
C GLU A 16 18.73 8.84 12.41
N GLU A 17 19.67 7.90 12.22
CA GLU A 17 19.36 6.51 11.89
C GLU A 17 18.56 5.79 13.00
N GLN A 18 18.95 5.94 14.25
CA GLN A 18 18.21 5.39 15.40
C GLN A 18 16.81 6.00 15.51
N ARG A 19 16.68 7.28 15.19
CA ARG A 19 15.39 7.98 15.15
C ARG A 19 14.51 7.42 14.04
N ALA A 20 15.04 7.23 12.83
CA ALA A 20 14.33 6.64 11.71
C ALA A 20 13.88 5.19 12.01
N GLN A 21 14.74 4.36 12.58
CA GLN A 21 14.40 2.99 13.00
C GLN A 21 13.30 2.98 14.06
N THR A 22 13.36 3.87 15.05
CA THR A 22 12.31 3.97 16.08
C THR A 22 10.98 4.38 15.46
N ARG A 23 10.98 5.35 14.54
CA ARG A 23 9.80 5.80 13.82
C ARG A 23 9.19 4.67 12.98
N ALA A 24 10.00 3.91 12.26
CA ALA A 24 9.55 2.76 11.47
C ALA A 24 8.90 1.68 12.34
N ARG A 25 9.47 1.39 13.54
CA ARG A 25 8.88 0.46 14.51
C ARG A 25 7.50 0.93 15.00
N ILE A 26 7.33 2.22 15.27
CA ILE A 26 6.04 2.79 15.66
C ILE A 26 5.01 2.63 14.54
N LEU A 27 5.37 2.94 13.30
CA LEU A 27 4.47 2.82 12.15
C LEU A 27 4.07 1.36 11.87
N ALA A 28 5.03 0.43 11.94
CA ALA A 28 4.74 -1.01 11.80
C ALA A 28 3.78 -1.50 12.90
N ALA A 29 4.01 -1.11 14.14
CA ALA A 29 3.14 -1.45 15.27
C ALA A 29 1.74 -0.82 15.10
N ALA A 30 1.67 0.44 14.66
CA ALA A 30 0.40 1.13 14.40
C ALA A 30 -0.41 0.42 13.31
N GLY A 31 0.26 -0.01 12.22
CA GLY A 31 -0.36 -0.78 11.15
C GLY A 31 -0.93 -2.11 11.61
N ALA A 32 -0.14 -2.89 12.36
CA ALA A 32 -0.59 -4.17 12.89
C ALA A 32 -1.78 -4.03 13.85
N ILE A 33 -1.73 -3.09 14.80
CA ILE A 33 -2.83 -2.83 15.74
C ILE A 33 -4.08 -2.33 15.01
N TYR A 34 -3.91 -1.47 14.00
CA TYR A 34 -5.04 -1.00 13.20
C TYR A 34 -5.70 -2.15 12.40
N ALA A 35 -4.91 -3.00 11.78
CA ALA A 35 -5.42 -4.16 11.03
C ALA A 35 -6.19 -5.15 11.93
N GLU A 36 -5.73 -5.33 13.18
CA GLU A 36 -6.35 -6.23 14.14
C GLU A 36 -7.62 -5.65 14.81
N HIS A 37 -7.66 -4.33 15.03
CA HIS A 37 -8.66 -3.73 15.92
C HIS A 37 -9.43 -2.53 15.32
N GLY A 38 -9.13 -2.13 14.08
CA GLY A 38 -9.66 -0.93 13.43
C GLY A 38 -9.21 0.36 14.11
N TYR A 39 -9.65 1.52 13.57
CA TYR A 39 -9.24 2.83 14.09
C TYR A 39 -9.61 3.04 15.56
N ARG A 40 -10.84 2.69 15.95
CA ARG A 40 -11.33 2.87 17.33
C ARG A 40 -10.62 2.00 18.37
N GLY A 41 -10.13 0.84 17.96
CA GLY A 41 -9.38 -0.07 18.82
C GLY A 41 -7.88 0.24 18.87
N THR A 42 -7.39 1.14 18.01
CA THR A 42 -5.99 1.54 17.97
C THR A 42 -5.74 2.63 19.03
N THR A 43 -4.85 2.36 19.95
CA THR A 43 -4.50 3.30 21.03
C THR A 43 -2.98 3.48 21.14
N VAL A 44 -2.53 4.63 21.62
CA VAL A 44 -1.09 4.88 21.87
C VAL A 44 -0.51 3.84 22.82
N ALA A 45 -1.29 3.34 23.79
CA ALA A 45 -0.84 2.30 24.72
C ALA A 45 -0.50 1.01 23.99
N ARG A 46 -1.40 0.51 23.13
CA ARG A 46 -1.20 -0.71 22.35
C ARG A 46 -0.06 -0.58 21.35
N ILE A 47 0.02 0.57 20.67
CA ILE A 47 1.11 0.84 19.72
C ILE A 47 2.46 0.83 20.44
N ALA A 48 2.57 1.54 21.57
CA ALA A 48 3.81 1.62 22.34
C ALA A 48 4.23 0.23 22.88
N GLU A 49 3.27 -0.55 23.41
CA GLU A 49 3.49 -1.92 23.85
C GLU A 49 3.98 -2.82 22.71
N ARG A 50 3.30 -2.83 21.57
CA ARG A 50 3.68 -3.62 20.38
C ARG A 50 5.04 -3.21 19.81
N ALA A 51 5.36 -1.91 19.86
CA ALA A 51 6.64 -1.38 19.42
C ALA A 51 7.76 -1.55 20.47
N GLU A 52 7.45 -2.10 21.64
CA GLU A 52 8.38 -2.22 22.80
C GLU A 52 9.00 -0.85 23.17
N LEU A 53 8.16 0.17 23.27
CA LEU A 53 8.54 1.55 23.58
C LEU A 53 7.70 2.11 24.73
N SER A 54 8.18 3.17 25.34
CA SER A 54 7.38 3.94 26.30
C SER A 54 6.42 4.89 25.57
N LYS A 55 5.26 5.22 26.19
CA LYS A 55 4.36 6.26 25.67
C LYS A 55 5.07 7.61 25.45
N PRO A 56 5.93 8.11 26.37
CA PRO A 56 6.72 9.31 26.09
C PRO A 56 7.59 9.19 24.83
N THR A 57 8.14 8.01 24.55
CA THR A 57 8.89 7.79 23.30
C THR A 57 7.99 7.88 22.10
N PHE A 58 6.77 7.33 22.13
CA PHE A 58 5.79 7.50 21.05
C PHE A 58 5.50 8.98 20.79
N TYR A 59 5.20 9.75 21.86
CA TYR A 59 4.87 11.17 21.77
C TYR A 59 6.03 12.06 21.30
N ALA A 60 7.28 11.57 21.33
CA ALA A 60 8.41 12.24 20.71
C ALA A 60 8.42 12.17 19.18
N PHE A 61 7.54 11.34 18.58
CA PHE A 61 7.44 11.14 17.12
C PHE A 61 6.09 11.52 16.54
N PHE A 62 5.00 11.35 17.29
CA PHE A 62 3.62 11.55 16.84
C PHE A 62 2.77 12.12 17.97
N ASP A 63 1.93 13.10 17.65
CA ASP A 63 1.01 13.72 18.63
C ASP A 63 -0.12 12.76 19.05
N GLY A 64 -0.38 11.73 18.24
CA GLY A 64 -1.41 10.74 18.55
C GLY A 64 -1.58 9.68 17.47
N VAL A 65 -2.61 8.83 17.68
CA VAL A 65 -2.93 7.74 16.74
C VAL A 65 -3.25 8.26 15.34
N ALA A 66 -4.01 9.35 15.24
CA ALA A 66 -4.42 9.92 13.96
C ALA A 66 -3.22 10.31 13.10
N GLU A 67 -2.22 10.97 13.69
CA GLU A 67 -1.00 11.35 12.99
C GLU A 67 -0.17 10.14 12.59
N ALA A 68 -0.01 9.16 13.46
CA ALA A 68 0.73 7.93 13.16
C ALA A 68 0.09 7.14 12.01
N ILE A 69 -1.25 7.00 11.98
CA ILE A 69 -1.97 6.34 10.88
C ILE A 69 -1.88 7.15 9.59
N THR A 70 -2.01 8.47 9.66
CA THR A 70 -1.85 9.36 8.50
C THR A 70 -0.45 9.21 7.88
N ALA A 71 0.59 9.21 8.72
CA ALA A 71 1.98 9.02 8.26
C ALA A 71 2.17 7.64 7.63
N LEU A 72 1.65 6.57 8.25
CA LEU A 72 1.70 5.20 7.73
C LEU A 72 1.07 5.11 6.33
N VAL A 73 -0.14 5.63 6.17
CA VAL A 73 -0.85 5.61 4.88
C VAL A 73 -0.10 6.41 3.83
N THR A 74 0.37 7.61 4.18
CA THR A 74 1.12 8.47 3.25
C THR A 74 2.40 7.79 2.75
N GLU A 75 3.18 7.18 3.64
CA GLU A 75 4.43 6.50 3.26
C GLU A 75 4.15 5.25 2.42
N SER A 76 3.13 4.47 2.77
CA SER A 76 2.72 3.30 1.98
C SER A 76 2.28 3.70 0.56
N GLN A 77 1.53 4.78 0.43
CA GLN A 77 1.10 5.32 -0.87
C GLN A 77 2.29 5.81 -1.70
N GLN A 78 3.23 6.54 -1.10
CA GLN A 78 4.43 7.01 -1.78
C GLN A 78 5.30 5.85 -2.28
N GLN A 79 5.49 4.83 -1.45
CA GLN A 79 6.22 3.62 -1.83
C GLN A 79 5.53 2.89 -2.99
N MET A 80 4.21 2.74 -2.94
CA MET A 80 3.44 2.12 -4.01
C MET A 80 3.60 2.89 -5.32
N LEU A 81 3.43 4.21 -5.32
CA LEU A 81 3.61 5.03 -6.51
C LEU A 81 5.02 4.94 -7.08
N ALA A 82 6.04 4.93 -6.21
CA ALA A 82 7.44 4.79 -6.63
C ALA A 82 7.73 3.45 -7.31
N HIS A 83 7.04 2.38 -6.89
CA HIS A 83 7.16 1.06 -7.54
C HIS A 83 6.38 0.96 -8.87
N TRP A 84 5.27 1.69 -8.99
CA TRP A 84 4.45 1.69 -10.21
C TRP A 84 5.07 2.47 -11.37
N GLN A 85 5.71 3.61 -11.10
CA GLN A 85 6.26 4.48 -12.15
C GLN A 85 7.23 3.77 -13.11
N PRO A 86 8.18 2.93 -12.66
CA PRO A 86 9.09 2.26 -13.57
C PRO A 86 8.41 1.21 -14.46
N VAL A 87 7.36 0.55 -13.96
CA VAL A 87 6.69 -0.56 -14.69
C VAL A 87 5.56 -0.10 -15.59
N ALA A 88 5.05 1.12 -15.42
CA ALA A 88 4.00 1.66 -16.28
C ALA A 88 4.38 1.74 -17.76
N ASN A 89 5.68 1.70 -18.08
CA ASN A 89 6.20 1.76 -19.45
C ASN A 89 7.02 0.51 -19.82
N VAL A 90 6.89 -0.59 -19.08
CA VAL A 90 7.58 -1.85 -19.38
C VAL A 90 6.75 -2.69 -20.34
N GLY A 91 7.39 -3.23 -21.39
CA GLY A 91 6.77 -4.13 -22.37
C GLY A 91 6.24 -3.43 -23.61
N ASP A 92 6.14 -4.20 -24.69
CA ASP A 92 5.73 -3.72 -26.02
C ASP A 92 4.21 -3.80 -26.23
N ASN A 93 3.49 -4.49 -25.32
CA ASN A 93 2.05 -4.69 -25.42
C ASN A 93 1.36 -4.61 -24.03
N LEU A 94 0.02 -4.49 -24.05
CA LEU A 94 -0.77 -4.35 -22.82
C LEU A 94 -0.59 -5.52 -21.85
N ILE A 95 -0.48 -6.74 -22.35
CA ILE A 95 -0.38 -7.95 -21.52
C ILE A 95 0.90 -7.89 -20.69
N GLU A 96 2.02 -7.55 -21.32
CA GLU A 96 3.32 -7.42 -20.64
C GLU A 96 3.28 -6.28 -19.61
N GLN A 97 2.74 -5.11 -19.98
CA GLN A 97 2.62 -3.97 -19.09
C GLN A 97 1.75 -4.30 -17.87
N VAL A 98 0.55 -4.85 -18.09
CA VAL A 98 -0.36 -5.22 -17.01
C VAL A 98 0.22 -6.33 -16.15
N THR A 99 0.83 -7.33 -16.76
CA THR A 99 1.47 -8.44 -16.05
C THR A 99 2.57 -7.95 -15.12
N ALA A 100 3.50 -7.13 -15.63
CA ALA A 100 4.56 -6.54 -14.83
C ALA A 100 4.01 -5.67 -13.69
N GLY A 101 3.00 -4.84 -13.99
CA GLY A 101 2.33 -4.01 -13.00
C GLY A 101 1.65 -4.83 -11.89
N LEU A 102 0.94 -5.90 -12.26
CA LEU A 102 0.29 -6.80 -11.30
C LEU A 102 1.30 -7.53 -10.41
N ASP A 103 2.43 -7.98 -10.97
CA ASP A 103 3.47 -8.66 -10.19
C ASP A 103 4.07 -7.71 -9.14
N VAL A 104 4.39 -6.46 -9.51
CA VAL A 104 4.86 -5.43 -8.58
C VAL A 104 3.78 -5.10 -7.53
N TYR A 105 2.52 -4.97 -7.94
CA TYR A 105 1.41 -4.69 -7.05
C TYR A 105 1.24 -5.77 -5.97
N LEU A 106 1.15 -7.04 -6.38
CA LEU A 106 0.99 -8.17 -5.47
C LEU A 106 2.20 -8.34 -4.56
N GLU A 107 3.41 -8.24 -5.09
CA GLU A 107 4.66 -8.33 -4.32
C GLU A 107 4.76 -7.22 -3.26
N THR A 108 4.36 -6.00 -3.61
CA THR A 108 4.34 -4.88 -2.66
C THR A 108 3.29 -5.08 -1.58
N ALA A 109 2.11 -5.59 -1.95
CA ALA A 109 1.05 -5.92 -1.02
C ALA A 109 1.44 -7.07 -0.06
N GLU A 110 2.14 -8.09 -0.56
CA GLU A 110 2.68 -9.19 0.25
C GLU A 110 3.71 -8.71 1.25
N ARG A 111 4.68 -7.91 0.82
CA ARG A 111 5.72 -7.33 1.69
C ARG A 111 5.18 -6.41 2.77
N GLY A 112 4.18 -5.61 2.42
CA GLY A 112 3.53 -4.65 3.31
C GLY A 112 2.15 -5.07 3.77
N ARG A 113 1.90 -6.37 4.00
CA ARG A 113 0.57 -6.94 4.25
C ARG A 113 -0.27 -6.16 5.25
N ASP A 114 0.27 -5.85 6.41
CA ASP A 114 -0.47 -5.16 7.47
C ASP A 114 -0.83 -3.72 7.05
N SER A 115 0.11 -2.99 6.48
CA SER A 115 -0.13 -1.65 5.95
C SER A 115 -1.16 -1.67 4.80
N TRP A 116 -1.11 -2.71 3.96
CA TRP A 116 -2.06 -2.86 2.86
C TRP A 116 -3.48 -3.17 3.37
N LEU A 117 -3.61 -4.02 4.40
CA LEU A 117 -4.89 -4.29 5.05
C LEU A 117 -5.47 -3.02 5.71
N VAL A 118 -4.63 -2.22 6.37
CA VAL A 118 -5.03 -0.90 6.90
C VAL A 118 -5.59 -0.03 5.79
N PHE A 119 -4.88 0.07 4.68
CA PHE A 119 -5.30 0.87 3.52
C PHE A 119 -6.67 0.42 2.98
N HIS A 120 -6.91 -0.89 2.93
CA HIS A 120 -8.19 -1.44 2.47
C HIS A 120 -9.33 -1.24 3.48
N ILE A 121 -9.07 -1.43 4.78
CA ILE A 121 -10.07 -1.23 5.85
C ILE A 121 -10.45 0.24 5.95
N GLU A 122 -9.49 1.14 5.84
CA GLU A 122 -9.65 2.59 5.95
C GLU A 122 -10.70 3.15 4.98
N GLN A 123 -10.83 2.60 3.78
CA GLN A 123 -11.85 3.03 2.81
C GLN A 123 -13.28 2.88 3.33
N HIS A 124 -13.51 1.96 4.25
CA HIS A 124 -14.82 1.65 4.83
C HIS A 124 -15.00 2.24 6.23
N ASP A 125 -13.97 2.89 6.79
CA ASP A 125 -14.02 3.53 8.11
C ASP A 125 -14.23 5.05 7.97
N PRO A 126 -15.47 5.57 8.19
CA PRO A 126 -15.73 6.99 8.10
C PRO A 126 -15.01 7.83 9.17
N ALA A 127 -14.48 7.18 10.23
CA ALA A 127 -13.72 7.83 11.29
C ALA A 127 -12.23 7.92 10.98
N SER A 128 -11.75 7.27 9.92
CA SER A 128 -10.33 7.29 9.58
C SER A 128 -9.87 8.67 9.13
N PRO A 129 -8.83 9.25 9.76
CA PRO A 129 -8.28 10.54 9.37
C PRO A 129 -7.57 10.49 8.01
N ALA A 130 -7.17 9.30 7.54
CA ALA A 130 -6.42 9.11 6.30
C ALA A 130 -7.31 8.92 5.05
N ARG A 131 -8.64 8.92 5.21
CA ARG A 131 -9.60 8.71 4.11
C ARG A 131 -9.41 9.68 2.94
N LEU A 132 -9.15 10.96 3.24
CA LEU A 132 -8.94 11.97 2.20
C LEU A 132 -7.64 11.73 1.42
N LEU A 133 -6.58 11.29 2.10
CA LEU A 133 -5.32 10.92 1.47
C LEU A 133 -5.51 9.75 0.51
N ARG A 134 -6.34 8.78 0.89
CA ARG A 134 -6.67 7.64 0.03
C ARG A 134 -7.34 8.10 -1.26
N THR A 135 -8.32 8.97 -1.21
CA THR A 135 -9.01 9.49 -2.40
C THR A 135 -8.03 10.20 -3.34
N ALA A 136 -7.16 11.05 -2.81
CA ALA A 136 -6.13 11.72 -3.59
C ALA A 136 -5.14 10.73 -4.25
N TYR A 137 -4.75 9.69 -3.52
CA TYR A 137 -3.90 8.63 -4.03
C TYR A 137 -4.56 7.85 -5.17
N GLU A 138 -5.82 7.44 -5.03
CA GLU A 138 -6.56 6.72 -6.08
C GLU A 138 -6.65 7.55 -7.37
N LYS A 139 -6.98 8.83 -7.23
CA LYS A 139 -6.99 9.75 -8.38
C LYS A 139 -5.63 9.81 -9.06
N ARG A 140 -4.55 9.93 -8.29
CA ARG A 140 -3.19 9.96 -8.84
C ARG A 140 -2.82 8.65 -9.55
N LEU A 141 -3.24 7.52 -9.00
CA LEU A 141 -2.99 6.21 -9.62
C LEU A 141 -3.75 6.07 -10.94
N ILE A 142 -5.01 6.51 -11.00
CA ILE A 142 -5.80 6.54 -12.24
C ILE A 142 -5.12 7.42 -13.30
N GLU A 143 -4.65 8.60 -12.94
CA GLU A 143 -3.90 9.47 -13.85
C GLU A 143 -2.66 8.79 -14.42
N ILE A 144 -1.88 8.08 -13.60
CA ILE A 144 -0.70 7.33 -14.05
C ILE A 144 -1.11 6.21 -15.01
N MET A 145 -2.17 5.47 -14.72
CA MET A 145 -2.68 4.41 -15.59
C MET A 145 -3.15 4.97 -16.93
N GLN A 146 -3.88 6.09 -16.94
CA GLN A 146 -4.29 6.77 -18.17
C GLN A 146 -3.08 7.20 -19.00
N GLN A 147 -2.09 7.83 -18.39
CA GLN A 147 -0.89 8.28 -19.06
C GLN A 147 -0.12 7.11 -19.69
N ALA A 148 0.02 5.99 -18.97
CA ALA A 148 0.70 4.80 -19.48
C ALA A 148 -0.02 4.20 -20.69
N LEU A 149 -1.36 4.11 -20.65
CA LEU A 149 -2.16 3.59 -21.77
C LEU A 149 -2.09 4.52 -23.00
N VAL A 150 -2.16 5.83 -22.81
CA VAL A 150 -2.02 6.82 -23.88
C VAL A 150 -0.61 6.79 -24.50
N ALA A 151 0.43 6.68 -23.66
CA ALA A 151 1.81 6.55 -24.12
C ALA A 151 2.04 5.29 -24.98
N SER A 152 1.24 4.23 -24.75
CA SER A 152 1.22 3.01 -25.57
C SER A 152 0.36 3.13 -26.84
N GLY A 153 -0.06 4.35 -27.22
CA GLY A 153 -0.88 4.61 -28.41
C GLY A 153 -2.36 4.19 -28.26
N ARG A 154 -2.86 4.04 -27.04
CA ARG A 154 -4.23 3.60 -26.74
C ARG A 154 -5.17 4.78 -26.48
N PRO A 155 -6.47 4.65 -26.73
CA PRO A 155 -7.43 5.63 -26.27
C PRO A 155 -7.39 5.71 -24.74
N ALA A 156 -7.48 6.91 -24.18
CA ALA A 156 -7.56 7.09 -22.74
C ALA A 156 -8.88 6.50 -22.21
N PRO A 157 -8.86 5.51 -21.30
CA PRO A 157 -10.06 5.06 -20.63
C PRO A 157 -10.64 6.18 -19.75
N THR A 158 -11.93 6.13 -19.47
CA THR A 158 -12.54 7.08 -18.55
C THR A 158 -12.06 6.84 -17.10
N GLU A 159 -12.18 7.85 -16.27
CA GLU A 159 -11.85 7.75 -14.84
C GLU A 159 -12.70 6.65 -14.16
N GLU A 160 -13.98 6.54 -14.52
CA GLU A 160 -14.89 5.52 -14.01
C GLU A 160 -14.44 4.11 -14.38
N THR A 161 -14.01 3.89 -15.63
CA THR A 161 -13.52 2.58 -16.08
C THR A 161 -12.29 2.16 -15.28
N LEU A 162 -11.33 3.04 -15.10
CA LEU A 162 -10.14 2.75 -14.31
C LEU A 162 -10.44 2.66 -12.81
N GLY A 163 -11.39 3.43 -12.30
CA GLY A 163 -11.89 3.32 -10.94
C GLY A 163 -12.48 1.94 -10.65
N VAL A 164 -13.30 1.40 -11.56
CA VAL A 164 -13.85 0.04 -11.46
C VAL A 164 -12.74 -1.01 -11.49
N LEU A 165 -11.78 -0.88 -12.40
CA LEU A 165 -10.63 -1.76 -12.49
C LEU A 165 -9.83 -1.76 -11.18
N LEU A 166 -9.50 -0.59 -10.66
CA LEU A 166 -8.74 -0.41 -9.43
C LEU A 166 -9.48 -1.00 -8.22
N ALA A 167 -10.78 -0.76 -8.10
CA ALA A 167 -11.61 -1.33 -7.04
C ALA A 167 -11.62 -2.87 -7.09
N GLY A 168 -11.75 -3.46 -8.29
CA GLY A 168 -11.67 -4.90 -8.49
C GLY A 168 -10.31 -5.48 -8.09
N MET A 169 -9.22 -4.81 -8.46
CA MET A 169 -7.86 -5.20 -8.06
C MET A 169 -7.68 -5.14 -6.54
N GLN A 170 -8.14 -4.08 -5.88
CA GLN A 170 -8.09 -3.93 -4.44
C GLN A 170 -8.88 -5.03 -3.72
N ALA A 171 -10.10 -5.31 -4.16
CA ALA A 171 -10.94 -6.37 -3.59
C ALA A 171 -10.32 -7.76 -3.78
N GLY A 172 -9.78 -8.06 -4.96
CA GLY A 172 -9.07 -9.32 -5.24
C GLY A 172 -7.84 -9.51 -4.36
N CYS A 173 -7.03 -8.47 -4.22
CA CYS A 173 -5.85 -8.47 -3.36
C CYS A 173 -6.22 -8.65 -1.88
N PHE A 174 -7.27 -7.98 -1.40
CA PHE A 174 -7.76 -8.15 -0.04
C PHE A 174 -8.17 -9.60 0.24
N ARG A 175 -8.93 -10.21 -0.64
CA ARG A 175 -9.31 -11.63 -0.50
C ARG A 175 -8.09 -12.54 -0.45
N TYR A 176 -7.13 -12.33 -1.34
CA TYR A 176 -5.88 -13.07 -1.39
C TYR A 176 -5.09 -12.96 -0.07
N LEU A 177 -4.88 -11.75 0.42
CA LEU A 177 -4.12 -11.53 1.65
C LEU A 177 -4.87 -11.97 2.92
N SER A 178 -6.21 -11.98 2.89
CA SER A 178 -7.03 -12.37 4.06
C SER A 178 -7.32 -13.87 4.14
N THR A 179 -7.11 -14.62 3.06
CA THR A 179 -7.47 -16.05 2.99
C THR A 179 -6.20 -16.89 2.77
N PRO A 180 -5.81 -17.75 3.72
CA PRO A 180 -4.57 -18.54 3.60
C PRO A 180 -4.52 -19.48 2.37
N GLN A 181 -5.70 -19.81 1.80
CA GLN A 181 -5.84 -20.71 0.65
C GLN A 181 -5.99 -19.97 -0.68
N GLY A 182 -5.99 -18.63 -0.68
CA GLY A 182 -6.06 -17.83 -1.91
C GLY A 182 -4.74 -17.91 -2.69
N GLY A 183 -4.71 -18.61 -3.83
CA GLY A 183 -3.51 -18.71 -4.65
C GLY A 183 -3.17 -17.36 -5.31
N ARG A 184 -1.89 -16.93 -5.22
CA ARG A 184 -1.40 -15.72 -5.92
C ARG A 184 -1.67 -15.80 -7.43
N ALA A 185 -1.50 -16.98 -8.03
CA ALA A 185 -1.74 -17.21 -9.45
C ALA A 185 -3.21 -16.94 -9.84
N ALA A 186 -4.15 -17.44 -9.04
CA ALA A 186 -5.59 -17.27 -9.30
C ALA A 186 -6.02 -15.80 -9.26
N VAL A 187 -5.61 -15.05 -8.23
CA VAL A 187 -5.96 -13.63 -8.13
C VAL A 187 -5.28 -12.81 -9.25
N ARG A 188 -4.03 -13.10 -9.57
CA ARG A 188 -3.30 -12.46 -10.67
C ARG A 188 -4.00 -12.69 -12.01
N ALA A 189 -4.38 -13.92 -12.31
CA ALA A 189 -5.10 -14.28 -13.53
C ALA A 189 -6.47 -13.58 -13.61
N ALA A 190 -7.21 -13.49 -12.51
CA ALA A 190 -8.49 -12.77 -12.44
C ALA A 190 -8.31 -11.26 -12.69
N MET A 191 -7.28 -10.65 -12.09
CA MET A 191 -6.96 -9.22 -12.31
C MET A 191 -6.55 -8.94 -13.75
N LEU A 192 -5.72 -9.80 -14.35
CA LEU A 192 -5.33 -9.68 -15.77
C LEU A 192 -6.55 -9.78 -16.69
N ARG A 193 -7.44 -10.76 -16.47
CA ARG A 193 -8.71 -10.85 -17.23
C ARG A 193 -9.57 -9.60 -17.08
N SER A 194 -9.66 -9.05 -15.88
CA SER A 194 -10.43 -7.81 -15.63
C SER A 194 -9.83 -6.60 -16.36
N ALA A 195 -8.50 -6.48 -16.36
CA ALA A 195 -7.83 -5.43 -17.10
C ALA A 195 -8.09 -5.54 -18.61
N LEU A 196 -7.93 -6.73 -19.19
CA LEU A 196 -8.21 -6.98 -20.60
C LEU A 196 -9.68 -6.71 -20.95
N ALA A 197 -10.61 -7.06 -20.10
CA ALA A 197 -12.04 -6.83 -20.33
C ALA A 197 -12.41 -5.34 -20.33
N LEU A 198 -11.76 -4.53 -19.50
CA LEU A 198 -12.09 -3.11 -19.31
C LEU A 198 -11.30 -2.17 -20.22
N VAL A 199 -10.03 -2.48 -20.48
CA VAL A 199 -9.14 -1.58 -21.24
C VAL A 199 -8.43 -2.24 -22.43
N GLY A 200 -8.65 -3.56 -22.64
CA GLY A 200 -8.07 -4.31 -23.75
C GLY A 200 -8.78 -4.07 -25.07
N THR A 201 -8.03 -4.19 -26.16
CA THR A 201 -8.50 -4.19 -27.55
C THR A 201 -8.67 -5.61 -28.07
N ALA A 202 -9.28 -5.76 -29.25
CA ALA A 202 -9.37 -7.07 -29.90
C ALA A 202 -7.98 -7.68 -30.20
N GLN A 203 -6.96 -6.85 -30.40
CA GLN A 203 -5.58 -7.33 -30.57
C GLN A 203 -5.04 -7.91 -29.27
N ASP A 204 -5.25 -7.24 -28.13
CA ASP A 204 -4.78 -7.73 -26.83
C ASP A 204 -5.40 -9.09 -26.48
N TRP A 205 -6.67 -9.32 -26.84
CA TRP A 205 -7.30 -10.62 -26.66
C TRP A 205 -6.70 -11.71 -27.54
N ARG A 206 -6.27 -11.38 -28.78
CA ARG A 206 -5.53 -12.33 -29.65
C ARG A 206 -4.16 -12.65 -29.05
N ASP A 207 -3.46 -11.63 -28.56
CA ASP A 207 -2.15 -11.81 -27.94
C ASP A 207 -2.29 -12.62 -26.65
N ALA A 208 -3.32 -12.36 -25.85
CA ALA A 208 -3.64 -13.15 -24.64
C ALA A 208 -3.87 -14.64 -24.95
N ALA A 209 -4.54 -14.94 -26.04
CA ALA A 209 -4.78 -16.33 -26.47
C ALA A 209 -3.51 -17.09 -26.82
N ALA A 210 -2.42 -16.39 -27.17
CA ALA A 210 -1.10 -16.99 -27.40
C ALA A 210 -0.36 -17.33 -26.09
N HIS A 211 -0.83 -16.82 -24.94
CA HIS A 211 -0.22 -16.96 -23.61
C HIS A 211 -1.18 -17.54 -22.55
N PRO A 212 -1.74 -18.75 -22.78
CA PRO A 212 -2.74 -19.34 -21.88
C PRO A 212 -2.18 -19.60 -20.47
N GLU A 213 -0.88 -19.73 -20.32
CA GLU A 213 -0.20 -19.92 -19.02
C GLU A 213 -0.41 -18.74 -18.07
N LEU A 214 -0.57 -17.51 -18.58
CA LEU A 214 -0.80 -16.31 -17.76
C LEU A 214 -2.16 -16.30 -17.05
N PHE A 215 -3.09 -17.13 -17.53
CA PHE A 215 -4.47 -17.20 -17.03
C PHE A 215 -4.76 -18.47 -16.22
N ARG A 216 -3.74 -19.27 -15.93
CA ARG A 216 -3.89 -20.46 -15.07
C ARG A 216 -4.09 -20.04 -13.61
N GLU A 217 -4.98 -20.73 -12.95
CA GLU A 217 -5.37 -20.44 -11.55
C GLU A 217 -4.59 -21.29 -10.54
N GLY A 218 -3.60 -22.06 -10.99
CA GLY A 218 -2.78 -22.96 -10.18
C GLY A 218 -3.19 -24.41 -10.30
#